data_badba40ed9e48335be507a3b7cc43bb9
#
_entry.id   badba40ed9e48335be507a3b7cc43bb9
#
_cell.length_a   1.000
_cell.length_b   1.000
_cell.length_c   1.000
_cell.angle_alpha   90.00
_cell.angle_beta   90.00
_cell.angle_gamma   90.00
#
_symmetry.space_group_name_H-M   'P 1'
#
loop_
_entity.id
_entity.type
_entity.pdbx_description
1 polymer ?
#
loop_
_entity_poly.entity_id
_entity_poly.type
_entity_poly.pdbx_seq_one_letter_code
_entity_poly.pdbx_strand_id
1 'polypeptide(L)'
;MPDPKTTAAITAVGTYLPPDRLTNADLEKLVDTNDEWIRTRTGIEERRILRDPDKATSDMATEAARQCLEKAGVGPDDVDCILVATVTPDMVFPATACLVQHKLGASNAWGYDISAACSGFLYALTTGAKLVESGMHRRVLVIGADTMSRIIDYTDRTTCVIFGDGAGAVLLEPTTDGTGLLDTVQYVDGSGVDSLSQPAGGSLRPATHETVEARLHHVQQDGKAVFKRAVVGMADAAAEILERNGLEGNDVRYLVPHQANLRIIDATARRMGIGPEQVMVNIARYGNTTAATLPLCLGDWEDRLRHGDNLVLAAFGGGFTWGASWLKWSYDGTGQGT
;
A
#
# COMPACT_ATOMS: atom_id res chain seq x y z
N MET A 1 22.31 -30.74 9.23
CA MET A 1 21.71 -29.78 8.30
C MET A 1 21.85 -28.42 8.96
N PRO A 2 22.13 -27.32 8.28
CA PRO A 2 22.06 -26.02 8.91
C PRO A 2 20.64 -25.82 9.45
N ASP A 3 20.50 -25.13 10.59
CA ASP A 3 19.19 -24.82 11.14
C ASP A 3 18.35 -24.09 10.08
N PRO A 4 17.04 -24.41 9.94
CA PRO A 4 16.20 -23.74 8.97
C PRO A 4 16.19 -22.24 9.26
N LYS A 5 16.41 -21.44 8.23
CA LYS A 5 16.44 -19.98 8.34
C LYS A 5 15.04 -19.50 8.74
N THR A 6 14.96 -18.76 9.84
CA THR A 6 13.73 -18.06 10.22
C THR A 6 13.41 -16.97 9.22
N THR A 7 12.17 -16.94 8.72
CA THR A 7 11.59 -15.92 7.87
C THR A 7 10.39 -15.26 8.57
N ALA A 8 9.91 -14.15 8.07
CA ALA A 8 8.71 -13.48 8.56
C ALA A 8 7.54 -13.81 7.63
N ALA A 9 6.56 -14.54 8.13
CA ALA A 9 5.36 -14.90 7.39
C ALA A 9 4.23 -13.91 7.68
N ILE A 10 3.39 -13.62 6.67
CA ILE A 10 2.10 -12.99 6.89
C ILE A 10 1.15 -14.07 7.40
N THR A 11 0.59 -13.90 8.61
CA THR A 11 -0.31 -14.86 9.25
C THR A 11 -1.76 -14.40 9.27
N ALA A 12 -2.02 -13.12 9.01
CA ALA A 12 -3.36 -12.57 8.82
C ALA A 12 -3.33 -11.29 8.02
N VAL A 13 -4.46 -10.96 7.39
CA VAL A 13 -4.72 -9.72 6.68
C VAL A 13 -6.02 -9.09 7.19
N GLY A 14 -5.99 -7.78 7.45
CA GLY A 14 -7.18 -6.98 7.76
C GLY A 14 -7.27 -5.79 6.83
N THR A 15 -8.48 -5.34 6.50
CA THR A 15 -8.72 -4.24 5.57
C THR A 15 -9.82 -3.31 6.06
N TYR A 16 -9.71 -2.03 5.75
CA TYR A 16 -10.79 -1.09 5.97
C TYR A 16 -10.92 -0.13 4.78
N LEU A 17 -12.14 0.02 4.32
CA LEU A 17 -12.53 0.96 3.28
C LEU A 17 -13.65 1.84 3.81
N PRO A 18 -13.56 3.18 3.69
CA PRO A 18 -14.66 4.06 4.03
C PRO A 18 -15.95 3.67 3.28
N PRO A 19 -17.13 3.82 3.90
CA PRO A 19 -18.40 3.46 3.26
C PRO A 19 -18.78 4.37 2.10
N ASP A 20 -18.36 5.64 2.14
CA ASP A 20 -18.70 6.62 1.12
C ASP A 20 -17.94 6.38 -0.18
N ARG A 21 -18.65 6.52 -1.29
CA ARG A 21 -18.10 6.39 -2.65
C ARG A 21 -18.10 7.75 -3.33
N LEU A 22 -17.09 7.97 -4.16
CA LEU A 22 -17.01 9.06 -5.11
C LEU A 22 -16.87 8.43 -6.50
N THR A 23 -17.93 8.49 -7.29
CA THR A 23 -17.99 7.92 -8.64
C THR A 23 -17.42 8.87 -9.69
N ASN A 24 -17.12 8.36 -10.89
CA ASN A 24 -16.74 9.21 -12.01
C ASN A 24 -17.86 10.22 -12.36
N ALA A 25 -19.14 9.83 -12.28
CA ALA A 25 -20.28 10.72 -12.49
C ALA A 25 -20.37 11.85 -11.46
N ASP A 26 -19.86 11.65 -10.24
CA ASP A 26 -19.78 12.74 -9.26
C ASP A 26 -18.64 13.70 -9.59
N LEU A 27 -17.51 13.20 -10.10
CA LEU A 27 -16.38 14.04 -10.54
C LEU A 27 -16.72 14.88 -11.78
N GLU A 28 -17.57 14.39 -12.68
CA GLU A 28 -18.08 15.17 -13.84
C GLU A 28 -18.80 16.47 -13.41
N LYS A 29 -19.35 16.49 -12.18
CA LYS A 29 -20.01 17.69 -11.61
C LYS A 29 -19.01 18.69 -11.03
N LEU A 30 -17.78 18.26 -10.78
CA LEU A 30 -16.74 19.04 -10.08
C LEU A 30 -15.70 19.62 -11.04
N VAL A 31 -15.29 18.84 -12.05
CA VAL A 31 -14.22 19.21 -12.99
C VAL A 31 -14.59 18.79 -14.41
N ASP A 32 -13.94 19.40 -15.42
CA ASP A 32 -14.11 19.06 -16.84
C ASP A 32 -13.51 17.68 -17.15
N THR A 33 -14.29 16.62 -16.96
CA THR A 33 -13.94 15.20 -17.18
C THR A 33 -15.19 14.40 -17.55
N ASN A 34 -15.02 13.12 -17.89
CA ASN A 34 -16.11 12.16 -18.03
C ASN A 34 -15.66 10.73 -17.68
N ASP A 35 -16.63 9.83 -17.43
CA ASP A 35 -16.40 8.44 -17.06
C ASP A 35 -15.51 7.70 -18.06
N GLU A 36 -15.79 7.83 -19.37
CA GLU A 36 -15.02 7.16 -20.43
C GLU A 36 -13.55 7.58 -20.40
N TRP A 37 -13.28 8.88 -20.22
CA TRP A 37 -11.92 9.43 -20.16
C TRP A 37 -11.16 8.87 -18.93
N ILE A 38 -11.81 8.85 -17.76
CA ILE A 38 -11.18 8.35 -16.52
C ILE A 38 -10.89 6.85 -16.65
N ARG A 39 -11.88 6.05 -17.04
CA ARG A 39 -11.74 4.59 -17.17
C ARG A 39 -10.68 4.19 -18.19
N THR A 40 -10.69 4.79 -19.37
CA THR A 40 -9.72 4.45 -20.42
C THR A 40 -8.29 4.85 -20.07
N ARG A 41 -8.11 5.89 -19.24
CA ARG A 41 -6.79 6.38 -18.82
C ARG A 41 -6.25 5.70 -17.61
N THR A 42 -7.09 5.32 -16.66
CA THR A 42 -6.69 4.86 -15.32
C THR A 42 -7.18 3.46 -14.97
N GLY A 43 -8.32 3.05 -15.50
CA GLY A 43 -9.07 1.88 -15.08
C GLY A 43 -10.01 2.14 -13.89
N ILE A 44 -10.11 3.37 -13.37
CA ILE A 44 -10.87 3.71 -12.17
C ILE A 44 -12.32 4.02 -12.52
N GLU A 45 -13.27 3.43 -11.78
CA GLU A 45 -14.72 3.68 -11.89
C GLU A 45 -15.24 4.46 -10.68
N GLU A 46 -14.75 4.11 -9.48
CA GLU A 46 -15.08 4.77 -8.23
C GLU A 46 -13.88 4.75 -7.26
N ARG A 47 -13.94 5.54 -6.21
CA ARG A 47 -13.00 5.54 -5.09
C ARG A 47 -13.74 5.69 -3.77
N ARG A 48 -13.12 5.25 -2.68
CA ARG A 48 -13.64 5.40 -1.33
C ARG A 48 -13.11 6.68 -0.72
N ILE A 49 -13.96 7.38 0.02
CA ILE A 49 -13.63 8.68 0.61
C ILE A 49 -14.09 8.70 2.07
N LEU A 50 -13.19 9.06 2.97
CA LEU A 50 -13.48 9.26 4.37
C LEU A 50 -14.12 10.66 4.59
N ARG A 51 -15.46 10.71 4.62
CA ARG A 51 -16.20 11.98 4.76
C ARG A 51 -16.37 12.43 6.20
N ASP A 52 -16.28 11.51 7.16
CA ASP A 52 -16.42 11.80 8.58
C ASP A 52 -15.33 12.80 9.03
N PRO A 53 -15.69 14.03 9.47
CA PRO A 53 -14.70 15.02 9.84
C PRO A 53 -13.95 14.70 11.13
N ASP A 54 -14.50 13.82 11.97
CA ASP A 54 -13.93 13.43 13.27
C ASP A 54 -13.03 12.22 13.17
N LYS A 55 -12.85 11.66 11.96
CA LYS A 55 -11.98 10.53 11.67
C LYS A 55 -10.83 10.90 10.75
N ALA A 56 -9.71 10.20 10.92
CA ALA A 56 -8.49 10.41 10.16
C ALA A 56 -7.82 9.06 9.76
N THR A 57 -6.61 9.12 9.26
CA THR A 57 -5.85 7.96 8.80
C THR A 57 -5.68 6.91 9.90
N SER A 58 -5.42 7.34 11.15
CA SER A 58 -5.26 6.42 12.28
C SER A 58 -6.54 5.63 12.61
N ASP A 59 -7.74 6.18 12.33
CA ASP A 59 -8.99 5.46 12.54
C ASP A 59 -9.16 4.31 11.57
N MET A 60 -8.89 4.56 10.28
CA MET A 60 -8.92 3.51 9.24
C MET A 60 -7.85 2.45 9.51
N ALA A 61 -6.63 2.89 9.86
CA ALA A 61 -5.52 2.01 10.22
C ALA A 61 -5.86 1.09 11.40
N THR A 62 -6.51 1.65 12.44
CA THR A 62 -6.95 0.89 13.63
C THR A 62 -8.00 -0.14 13.28
N GLU A 63 -8.99 0.17 12.42
CA GLU A 63 -10.00 -0.80 12.01
C GLU A 63 -9.41 -1.96 11.19
N ALA A 64 -8.50 -1.66 10.25
CA ALA A 64 -7.78 -2.69 9.50
C ALA A 64 -6.93 -3.57 10.44
N ALA A 65 -6.23 -2.95 11.39
CA ALA A 65 -5.44 -3.64 12.42
C ALA A 65 -6.30 -4.56 13.29
N ARG A 66 -7.46 -4.07 13.76
CA ARG A 66 -8.40 -4.86 14.58
C ARG A 66 -8.86 -6.10 13.85
N GLN A 67 -9.33 -5.97 12.60
CA GLN A 67 -9.72 -7.11 11.78
C GLN A 67 -8.58 -8.10 11.56
N CYS A 68 -7.35 -7.60 11.35
CA CYS A 68 -6.17 -8.44 11.19
C CYS A 68 -5.91 -9.29 12.45
N LEU A 69 -5.91 -8.67 13.63
CA LEU A 69 -5.68 -9.35 14.91
C LEU A 69 -6.81 -10.30 15.26
N GLU A 70 -8.08 -9.94 15.01
CA GLU A 70 -9.23 -10.82 15.20
C GLU A 70 -9.11 -12.09 14.36
N LYS A 71 -8.75 -11.99 13.08
CA LYS A 71 -8.52 -13.14 12.20
C LYS A 71 -7.35 -14.02 12.67
N ALA A 72 -6.29 -13.41 13.18
CA ALA A 72 -5.14 -14.12 13.74
C ALA A 72 -5.42 -14.80 15.09
N GLY A 73 -6.50 -14.41 15.77
CA GLY A 73 -6.75 -14.83 17.16
C GLY A 73 -5.71 -14.26 18.15
N VAL A 74 -5.15 -13.09 17.85
CA VAL A 74 -4.08 -12.43 18.63
C VAL A 74 -4.64 -11.21 19.37
N GLY A 75 -4.34 -11.10 20.65
CA GLY A 75 -4.70 -9.93 21.44
C GLY A 75 -3.83 -8.71 21.11
N PRO A 76 -4.35 -7.46 21.26
CA PRO A 76 -3.55 -6.27 21.02
C PRO A 76 -2.26 -6.21 21.88
N ASP A 77 -2.31 -6.67 23.11
CA ASP A 77 -1.15 -6.69 24.03
C ASP A 77 -0.06 -7.70 23.63
N ASP A 78 -0.37 -8.61 22.70
CA ASP A 78 0.59 -9.57 22.15
C ASP A 78 1.38 -9.02 20.97
N VAL A 79 1.08 -7.81 20.51
CA VAL A 79 1.80 -7.12 19.43
C VAL A 79 3.04 -6.44 20.00
N ASP A 80 4.21 -6.67 19.39
CA ASP A 80 5.48 -6.11 19.84
C ASP A 80 5.79 -4.77 19.17
N CYS A 81 5.43 -4.63 17.88
CA CYS A 81 5.74 -3.44 17.09
C CYS A 81 4.64 -3.13 16.08
N ILE A 82 4.35 -1.83 15.89
CA ILE A 82 3.41 -1.32 14.88
C ILE A 82 4.15 -0.41 13.93
N LEU A 83 4.16 -0.75 12.64
CA LEU A 83 4.70 0.05 11.55
C LEU A 83 3.56 0.57 10.69
N VAL A 84 3.45 1.89 10.54
CA VAL A 84 2.42 2.51 9.68
C VAL A 84 3.08 3.19 8.48
N ALA A 85 2.78 2.72 7.30
CA ALA A 85 3.16 3.38 6.06
C ALA A 85 2.06 4.38 5.66
N THR A 86 2.39 5.67 5.68
CA THR A 86 1.45 6.74 5.35
C THR A 86 2.17 8.01 4.86
N VAL A 87 1.49 8.79 4.00
CA VAL A 87 1.85 10.18 3.63
C VAL A 87 0.79 11.17 4.10
N THR A 88 -0.27 10.67 4.75
CA THR A 88 -1.36 11.47 5.30
C THR A 88 -1.54 11.19 6.79
N PRO A 89 -0.48 11.38 7.62
CA PRO A 89 -0.61 11.21 9.05
C PRO A 89 -1.68 12.15 9.60
N ASP A 90 -2.31 11.79 10.72
CA ASP A 90 -3.30 12.65 11.38
C ASP A 90 -2.71 14.04 11.72
N MET A 91 -1.44 14.06 12.05
CA MET A 91 -0.63 15.25 12.36
C MET A 91 0.86 14.96 12.11
N VAL A 92 1.69 16.01 12.04
CA VAL A 92 3.14 15.87 11.80
C VAL A 92 3.82 15.04 12.88
N PHE A 93 3.42 15.20 14.13
CA PHE A 93 3.79 14.35 15.26
C PHE A 93 2.72 14.48 16.36
N PRO A 94 2.51 13.47 17.24
CA PRO A 94 3.17 12.16 17.23
C PRO A 94 2.88 11.35 15.95
N ALA A 95 3.63 10.25 15.75
CA ALA A 95 3.44 9.33 14.63
C ALA A 95 2.04 8.72 14.66
N THR A 96 1.49 8.39 13.49
CA THR A 96 0.20 7.69 13.34
C THR A 96 0.23 6.35 14.07
N ALA A 97 1.37 5.66 14.08
CA ALA A 97 1.58 4.41 14.83
C ALA A 97 1.29 4.58 16.34
N CYS A 98 1.62 5.74 16.95
CA CYS A 98 1.30 6.01 18.35
C CYS A 98 -0.21 6.11 18.58
N LEU A 99 -0.93 6.73 17.65
CA LEU A 99 -2.38 6.87 17.72
C LEU A 99 -3.07 5.51 17.53
N VAL A 100 -2.60 4.72 16.57
CA VAL A 100 -3.09 3.35 16.33
C VAL A 100 -2.84 2.48 17.57
N GLN A 101 -1.64 2.53 18.14
CA GLN A 101 -1.27 1.81 19.36
C GLN A 101 -2.28 2.08 20.49
N HIS A 102 -2.55 3.37 20.75
CA HIS A 102 -3.51 3.81 21.77
C HIS A 102 -4.95 3.36 21.45
N LYS A 103 -5.44 3.60 20.22
CA LYS A 103 -6.81 3.25 19.80
C LYS A 103 -7.06 1.75 19.77
N LEU A 104 -6.02 0.96 19.49
CA LEU A 104 -6.07 -0.51 19.48
C LEU A 104 -5.99 -1.10 20.88
N GLY A 105 -5.40 -0.38 21.84
CA GLY A 105 -5.10 -0.87 23.19
C GLY A 105 -3.86 -1.77 23.25
N ALA A 106 -2.94 -1.66 22.29
CA ALA A 106 -1.74 -2.48 22.19
C ALA A 106 -0.63 -1.94 23.11
N SER A 107 -0.84 -2.06 24.43
CA SER A 107 -0.03 -1.36 25.47
C SER A 107 1.45 -1.79 25.47
N ASN A 108 1.77 -2.97 24.98
CA ASN A 108 3.14 -3.50 24.91
C ASN A 108 3.87 -3.13 23.61
N ALA A 109 3.14 -2.63 22.59
CA ALA A 109 3.73 -2.31 21.31
C ALA A 109 4.42 -0.95 21.30
N TRP A 110 5.60 -0.88 20.70
CA TRP A 110 6.18 0.36 20.21
C TRP A 110 5.99 0.51 18.71
N GLY A 111 6.25 1.67 18.13
CA GLY A 111 6.03 1.82 16.69
C GLY A 111 6.42 3.18 16.14
N TYR A 112 6.39 3.29 14.81
CA TYR A 112 6.68 4.53 14.06
C TYR A 112 6.10 4.49 12.66
N ASP A 113 6.04 5.67 12.02
CA ASP A 113 5.58 5.81 10.65
C ASP A 113 6.73 5.69 9.65
N ILE A 114 6.43 5.14 8.46
CA ILE A 114 7.34 5.08 7.31
C ILE A 114 6.72 5.90 6.18
N SER A 115 7.47 6.89 5.69
CA SER A 115 7.08 7.72 4.55
C SER A 115 7.88 7.33 3.31
N ALA A 116 7.24 6.59 2.39
CA ALA A 116 7.77 6.25 1.07
C ALA A 116 6.65 6.23 0.01
N ALA A 117 5.64 7.06 0.20
CA ALA A 117 4.45 7.18 -0.64
C ALA A 117 3.84 5.80 -0.97
N CYS A 118 3.50 5.56 -2.23
CA CYS A 118 2.85 4.31 -2.64
C CYS A 118 3.74 3.06 -2.45
N SER A 119 5.05 3.22 -2.29
CA SER A 119 5.96 2.12 -1.93
C SER A 119 6.07 1.92 -0.41
N GLY A 120 5.40 2.76 0.38
CA GLY A 120 5.53 2.77 1.85
C GLY A 120 5.22 1.43 2.50
N PHE A 121 4.15 0.75 2.07
CA PHE A 121 3.83 -0.58 2.60
C PHE A 121 4.92 -1.60 2.30
N LEU A 122 5.50 -1.60 1.09
CA LEU A 122 6.58 -2.51 0.72
C LEU A 122 7.83 -2.30 1.58
N TYR A 123 8.16 -1.03 1.88
CA TYR A 123 9.27 -0.67 2.76
C TYR A 123 8.99 -1.07 4.22
N ALA A 124 7.76 -0.82 4.70
CA ALA A 124 7.34 -1.23 6.03
C ALA A 124 7.32 -2.75 6.20
N LEU A 125 6.84 -3.49 5.18
CA LEU A 125 6.83 -4.95 5.16
C LEU A 125 8.26 -5.51 5.29
N THR A 126 9.21 -4.96 4.51
CA THR A 126 10.62 -5.36 4.59
C THR A 126 11.22 -5.06 5.97
N THR A 127 10.93 -3.87 6.51
CA THR A 127 11.42 -3.49 7.84
C THR A 127 10.86 -4.42 8.92
N GLY A 128 9.54 -4.66 8.91
CA GLY A 128 8.88 -5.56 9.84
C GLY A 128 9.40 -6.99 9.75
N ALA A 129 9.63 -7.48 8.52
CA ALA A 129 10.21 -8.80 8.32
C ALA A 129 11.60 -8.93 8.96
N LYS A 130 12.45 -7.91 8.82
CA LYS A 130 13.80 -7.93 9.44
C LYS A 130 13.75 -7.85 10.96
N LEU A 131 12.76 -7.18 11.55
CA LEU A 131 12.54 -7.18 12.99
C LEU A 131 12.16 -8.58 13.51
N VAL A 132 11.31 -9.30 12.77
CA VAL A 132 10.93 -10.69 13.10
C VAL A 132 12.11 -11.65 12.89
N GLU A 133 12.77 -11.59 11.72
CA GLU A 133 13.90 -12.47 11.37
C GLU A 133 15.10 -12.31 12.32
N SER A 134 15.30 -11.12 12.90
CA SER A 134 16.34 -10.86 13.88
C SER A 134 16.09 -11.54 15.24
N GLY A 135 14.87 -12.03 15.47
CA GLY A 135 14.43 -12.56 16.76
C GLY A 135 14.13 -11.49 17.81
N MET A 136 14.22 -10.20 17.46
CA MET A 136 13.93 -9.09 18.37
C MET A 136 12.44 -9.03 18.72
N HIS A 137 11.58 -9.29 17.71
CA HIS A 137 10.12 -9.26 17.85
C HIS A 137 9.50 -10.53 17.28
N ARG A 138 8.43 -10.96 17.91
CA ARG A 138 7.66 -12.11 17.45
C ARG A 138 6.47 -11.71 16.60
N ARG A 139 5.83 -10.57 16.91
CA ARG A 139 4.63 -10.09 16.25
C ARG A 139 4.77 -8.63 15.84
N VAL A 140 4.89 -8.41 14.54
CA VAL A 140 4.99 -7.06 13.97
C VAL A 140 3.75 -6.81 13.11
N LEU A 141 3.00 -5.78 13.47
CA LEU A 141 1.84 -5.33 12.70
C LEU A 141 2.30 -4.28 11.69
N VAL A 142 2.11 -4.56 10.40
CA VAL A 142 2.47 -3.65 9.30
C VAL A 142 1.19 -3.14 8.65
N ILE A 143 1.03 -1.83 8.61
CA ILE A 143 -0.18 -1.15 8.13
C ILE A 143 0.18 -0.20 7.02
N GLY A 144 -0.57 -0.23 5.91
CA GLY A 144 -0.59 0.82 4.89
C GLY A 144 -1.92 1.56 4.98
N ALA A 145 -1.91 2.86 5.20
CA ALA A 145 -3.14 3.65 5.36
C ALA A 145 -2.95 5.08 4.89
N ASP A 146 -3.88 5.57 4.07
CA ASP A 146 -3.88 6.97 3.62
C ASP A 146 -5.29 7.53 3.50
N THR A 147 -5.46 8.79 3.92
CA THR A 147 -6.65 9.62 3.68
C THR A 147 -6.30 10.65 2.60
N MET A 148 -6.12 10.17 1.38
CA MET A 148 -5.68 11.02 0.26
C MET A 148 -6.66 12.14 -0.06
N SER A 149 -7.97 11.91 0.17
CA SER A 149 -9.01 12.91 -0.04
C SER A 149 -8.79 14.23 0.71
N ARG A 150 -8.00 14.20 1.80
CA ARG A 150 -7.69 15.39 2.63
C ARG A 150 -6.62 16.29 2.02
N ILE A 151 -5.83 15.74 1.09
CA ILE A 151 -4.73 16.47 0.44
C ILE A 151 -4.89 16.56 -1.08
N ILE A 152 -6.08 16.22 -1.61
CA ILE A 152 -6.39 16.37 -3.03
C ILE A 152 -7.15 17.67 -3.28
N ASP A 153 -6.75 18.41 -4.32
CA ASP A 153 -7.49 19.54 -4.83
C ASP A 153 -8.58 19.06 -5.81
N TYR A 154 -9.83 19.07 -5.39
CA TYR A 154 -10.97 18.67 -6.23
C TYR A 154 -11.32 19.69 -7.33
N THR A 155 -10.51 20.71 -7.54
CA THR A 155 -10.56 21.59 -8.73
C THR A 155 -9.47 21.27 -9.74
N ASP A 156 -8.50 20.40 -9.38
CA ASP A 156 -7.46 19.90 -10.30
C ASP A 156 -7.83 18.53 -10.86
N ARG A 157 -8.29 18.50 -12.11
CA ARG A 157 -8.65 17.24 -12.81
C ARG A 157 -7.50 16.28 -13.02
N THR A 158 -6.26 16.70 -12.84
CA THR A 158 -5.09 15.85 -13.06
C THR A 158 -4.83 14.90 -11.89
N THR A 159 -5.31 15.24 -10.71
CA THR A 159 -5.11 14.49 -9.47
C THR A 159 -6.41 13.97 -8.86
N CYS A 160 -7.51 14.74 -8.89
CA CYS A 160 -8.75 14.40 -8.19
C CYS A 160 -9.43 13.11 -8.71
N VAL A 161 -9.13 12.72 -9.95
CA VAL A 161 -9.69 11.51 -10.56
C VAL A 161 -8.96 10.21 -10.17
N ILE A 162 -7.84 10.29 -9.43
CA ILE A 162 -6.94 9.16 -9.21
C ILE A 162 -7.13 8.55 -7.82
N PHE A 163 -7.07 9.38 -6.77
CA PHE A 163 -6.83 8.93 -5.40
C PHE A 163 -8.11 8.60 -4.63
N GLY A 164 -8.00 7.57 -3.78
CA GLY A 164 -9.01 7.19 -2.80
C GLY A 164 -8.38 6.94 -1.43
N ASP A 165 -9.25 6.71 -0.44
CA ASP A 165 -8.88 6.47 0.96
C ASP A 165 -9.04 5.00 1.30
N GLY A 166 -8.18 4.50 2.21
CA GLY A 166 -8.27 3.14 2.69
C GLY A 166 -7.12 2.76 3.61
N ALA A 167 -7.25 1.61 4.23
CA ALA A 167 -6.22 1.00 5.05
C ALA A 167 -6.19 -0.52 4.88
N GLY A 168 -5.01 -1.09 4.99
CA GLY A 168 -4.83 -2.53 5.09
C GLY A 168 -3.68 -2.85 6.03
N ALA A 169 -3.82 -3.95 6.77
CA ALA A 169 -2.87 -4.40 7.77
C ALA A 169 -2.50 -5.87 7.55
N VAL A 170 -1.26 -6.22 7.85
CA VAL A 170 -0.82 -7.62 7.93
C VAL A 170 -0.10 -7.87 9.26
N LEU A 171 -0.27 -9.06 9.80
CA LEU A 171 0.50 -9.53 10.95
C LEU A 171 1.68 -10.37 10.45
N LEU A 172 2.89 -10.02 10.89
CA LEU A 172 4.10 -10.77 10.64
C LEU A 172 4.49 -11.58 11.87
N GLU A 173 4.70 -12.89 11.67
CA GLU A 173 5.18 -13.80 12.69
C GLU A 173 6.33 -14.68 12.14
N PRO A 174 7.23 -15.21 13.02
CA PRO A 174 8.34 -16.03 12.57
C PRO A 174 7.86 -17.42 12.10
N THR A 175 8.46 -17.89 11.02
CA THR A 175 8.27 -19.26 10.54
C THR A 175 9.58 -19.90 10.10
N THR A 176 9.61 -21.22 10.04
CA THR A 176 10.74 -22.02 9.52
C THR A 176 10.30 -23.02 8.45
N ASP A 177 9.05 -22.90 7.96
CA ASP A 177 8.47 -23.81 6.96
C ASP A 177 8.81 -23.43 5.51
N GLY A 178 9.61 -22.37 5.32
CA GLY A 178 10.03 -21.89 4.01
C GLY A 178 9.05 -20.93 3.36
N THR A 179 8.00 -20.47 4.08
CA THR A 179 7.12 -19.38 3.66
C THR A 179 7.61 -18.00 4.16
N GLY A 180 6.88 -16.93 3.88
CA GLY A 180 7.18 -15.58 4.34
C GLY A 180 7.85 -14.70 3.29
N LEU A 181 8.39 -13.56 3.72
CA LEU A 181 9.12 -12.63 2.84
C LEU A 181 10.51 -13.20 2.55
N LEU A 182 10.74 -13.63 1.31
CA LEU A 182 11.95 -14.37 0.94
C LEU A 182 13.04 -13.49 0.33
N ASP A 183 12.66 -12.52 -0.52
CA ASP A 183 13.60 -11.56 -1.11
C ASP A 183 12.91 -10.21 -1.37
N THR A 184 13.70 -9.13 -1.45
CA THR A 184 13.21 -7.79 -1.72
C THR A 184 14.28 -6.94 -2.41
N VAL A 185 13.84 -6.10 -3.35
CA VAL A 185 14.63 -5.03 -3.97
C VAL A 185 13.91 -3.70 -3.79
N GLN A 186 14.65 -2.68 -3.38
CA GLN A 186 14.09 -1.35 -3.10
C GLN A 186 15.03 -0.27 -3.60
N TYR A 187 14.46 0.75 -4.23
CA TYR A 187 15.17 1.82 -4.91
C TYR A 187 14.58 3.18 -4.57
N VAL A 188 15.42 4.21 -4.60
CA VAL A 188 15.04 5.61 -4.47
C VAL A 188 15.77 6.45 -5.51
N ASP A 189 15.06 7.44 -6.07
CA ASP A 189 15.63 8.49 -6.94
C ASP A 189 15.05 9.83 -6.49
N GLY A 190 15.82 10.56 -5.66
CA GLY A 190 15.41 11.85 -5.11
C GLY A 190 15.25 12.97 -6.16
N SER A 191 15.67 12.75 -7.41
CA SER A 191 15.43 13.71 -8.50
C SER A 191 13.95 13.83 -8.91
N GLY A 192 13.11 12.93 -8.42
CA GLY A 192 11.66 12.91 -8.67
C GLY A 192 10.82 13.85 -7.82
N VAL A 193 11.41 14.60 -6.90
CA VAL A 193 10.69 15.42 -5.90
C VAL A 193 9.69 16.42 -6.53
N ASP A 194 10.02 17.03 -7.65
CA ASP A 194 9.14 18.00 -8.31
C ASP A 194 8.03 17.33 -9.17
N SER A 195 8.12 16.02 -9.38
CA SER A 195 7.17 15.30 -10.22
C SER A 195 5.95 14.77 -9.47
N LEU A 196 6.07 14.51 -8.16
CA LEU A 196 4.96 14.07 -7.31
C LEU A 196 5.27 14.43 -5.86
N SER A 197 4.62 15.48 -5.36
CA SER A 197 4.87 16.01 -4.02
C SER A 197 3.66 16.78 -3.47
N GLN A 198 3.70 17.06 -2.18
CA GLN A 198 2.92 18.11 -1.51
C GLN A 198 3.89 19.23 -1.12
N PRO A 199 3.92 20.36 -1.83
CA PRO A 199 5.01 21.35 -1.73
C PRO A 199 5.10 22.10 -0.40
N ALA A 200 4.00 22.23 0.37
CA ALA A 200 3.96 22.97 1.63
C ALA A 200 3.41 22.12 2.79
N GLY A 201 3.58 22.60 4.00
CA GLY A 201 3.22 21.92 5.24
C GLY A 201 4.42 21.30 5.98
N GLY A 202 5.58 21.24 5.33
CA GLY A 202 6.84 20.78 5.94
C GLY A 202 7.75 21.96 6.36
N SER A 203 8.96 21.63 6.82
CA SER A 203 9.93 22.60 7.32
C SER A 203 10.48 23.57 6.24
N LEU A 204 10.51 23.15 4.97
CA LEU A 204 10.95 24.00 3.87
C LEU A 204 9.95 25.12 3.59
N ARG A 205 8.65 24.79 3.64
CA ARG A 205 7.54 25.73 3.41
C ARG A 205 6.45 25.49 4.46
N PRO A 206 6.59 26.06 5.66
CA PRO A 206 5.56 25.99 6.70
C PRO A 206 4.23 26.57 6.22
N ALA A 207 3.13 26.24 6.89
CA ALA A 207 1.81 26.74 6.56
C ALA A 207 1.74 28.27 6.78
N THR A 208 1.35 29.02 5.76
CA THR A 208 1.07 30.47 5.77
C THR A 208 -0.20 30.74 4.97
N HIS A 209 -0.76 31.95 5.11
CA HIS A 209 -1.88 32.35 4.25
C HIS A 209 -1.53 32.23 2.76
N GLU A 210 -0.32 32.66 2.37
CA GLU A 210 0.14 32.59 0.97
C GLU A 210 0.23 31.15 0.46
N THR A 211 0.77 30.21 1.29
CA THR A 211 0.87 28.79 0.85
C THR A 211 -0.47 28.11 0.77
N VAL A 212 -1.46 28.53 1.61
CA VAL A 212 -2.84 28.02 1.54
C VAL A 212 -3.55 28.59 0.31
N GLU A 213 -3.48 29.90 0.05
CA GLU A 213 -4.06 30.55 -1.12
C GLU A 213 -3.47 30.01 -2.43
N ALA A 214 -2.17 29.73 -2.45
CA ALA A 214 -1.48 29.12 -3.58
C ALA A 214 -1.73 27.59 -3.71
N ARG A 215 -2.56 27.00 -2.85
CA ARG A 215 -2.95 25.56 -2.85
C ARG A 215 -1.76 24.60 -2.76
N LEU A 216 -0.65 25.01 -2.15
CA LEU A 216 0.57 24.22 -2.03
C LEU A 216 0.47 23.06 -1.00
N HIS A 217 -0.64 22.99 -0.24
CA HIS A 217 -0.95 21.90 0.69
C HIS A 217 -1.68 20.73 0.03
N HIS A 218 -1.84 20.76 -1.31
CA HIS A 218 -2.41 19.66 -2.08
C HIS A 218 -1.34 18.95 -2.89
N VAL A 219 -1.62 17.70 -3.23
CA VAL A 219 -0.75 16.90 -4.10
C VAL A 219 -0.63 17.57 -5.48
N GLN A 220 0.59 17.74 -5.94
CA GLN A 220 0.93 18.17 -7.28
C GLN A 220 1.62 17.03 -8.03
N GLN A 221 1.22 16.78 -9.28
CA GLN A 221 1.73 15.66 -10.06
C GLN A 221 2.00 16.04 -11.52
N ASP A 222 3.22 15.80 -12.00
CA ASP A 222 3.50 15.64 -13.43
C ASP A 222 3.17 14.19 -13.83
N GLY A 223 1.92 13.93 -14.19
CA GLY A 223 1.44 12.59 -14.52
C GLY A 223 2.22 11.91 -15.65
N LYS A 224 2.83 12.68 -16.59
CA LYS A 224 3.62 12.14 -17.70
C LYS A 224 4.99 11.64 -17.22
N ALA A 225 5.68 12.44 -16.40
CA ALA A 225 6.97 12.06 -15.81
C ALA A 225 6.81 10.86 -14.89
N VAL A 226 5.82 10.89 -13.97
CA VAL A 226 5.50 9.78 -13.05
C VAL A 226 5.20 8.50 -13.82
N PHE A 227 4.30 8.57 -14.83
CA PHE A 227 3.92 7.39 -15.63
C PHE A 227 5.14 6.75 -16.32
N LYS A 228 5.99 7.57 -16.97
CA LYS A 228 7.18 7.08 -17.67
C LYS A 228 8.14 6.32 -16.73
N ARG A 229 8.36 6.85 -15.54
CA ARG A 229 9.25 6.23 -14.54
C ARG A 229 8.62 5.00 -13.90
N ALA A 230 7.32 5.04 -13.59
CA ALA A 230 6.59 3.93 -12.97
C ALA A 230 6.54 2.69 -13.86
N VAL A 231 6.25 2.86 -15.17
CA VAL A 231 6.20 1.76 -16.14
C VAL A 231 7.54 1.01 -16.22
N VAL A 232 8.65 1.70 -16.11
CA VAL A 232 9.99 1.09 -16.15
C VAL A 232 10.38 0.55 -14.77
N GLY A 233 10.35 1.42 -13.74
CA GLY A 233 10.87 1.08 -12.41
C GLY A 233 10.14 -0.08 -11.75
N MET A 234 8.80 -0.09 -11.78
CA MET A 234 8.02 -1.17 -11.17
C MET A 234 8.18 -2.49 -11.93
N ALA A 235 8.19 -2.43 -13.29
CA ALA A 235 8.35 -3.61 -14.12
C ALA A 235 9.75 -4.24 -14.00
N ASP A 236 10.80 -3.43 -13.99
CA ASP A 236 12.17 -3.93 -13.87
C ASP A 236 12.44 -4.50 -12.47
N ALA A 237 11.96 -3.86 -11.40
CA ALA A 237 12.08 -4.40 -10.04
C ALA A 237 11.36 -5.75 -9.89
N ALA A 238 10.16 -5.90 -10.46
CA ALA A 238 9.45 -7.18 -10.45
C ALA A 238 10.18 -8.27 -11.24
N ALA A 239 10.73 -7.95 -12.42
CA ALA A 239 11.53 -8.88 -13.21
C ALA A 239 12.83 -9.27 -12.51
N GLU A 240 13.51 -8.33 -11.85
CA GLU A 240 14.72 -8.57 -11.07
C GLU A 240 14.48 -9.58 -9.93
N ILE A 241 13.34 -9.48 -9.22
CA ILE A 241 12.99 -10.46 -8.19
C ILE A 241 12.86 -11.86 -8.77
N LEU A 242 12.26 -12.02 -9.96
CA LEU A 242 12.18 -13.33 -10.62
C LEU A 242 13.57 -13.84 -10.97
N GLU A 243 14.37 -13.03 -11.64
CA GLU A 243 15.72 -13.41 -12.09
C GLU A 243 16.64 -13.82 -10.92
N ARG A 244 16.66 -13.01 -9.84
CA ARG A 244 17.49 -13.26 -8.66
C ARG A 244 17.17 -14.57 -7.95
N ASN A 245 15.90 -15.00 -8.04
CA ASN A 245 15.40 -16.17 -7.32
C ASN A 245 15.17 -17.39 -8.23
N GLY A 246 15.54 -17.29 -9.52
CA GLY A 246 15.37 -18.37 -10.49
C GLY A 246 13.89 -18.73 -10.72
N LEU A 247 12.98 -17.74 -10.58
CA LEU A 247 11.56 -17.90 -10.82
C LEU A 247 11.20 -17.51 -12.25
N GLU A 248 10.29 -18.25 -12.84
CA GLU A 248 9.64 -17.91 -14.11
C GLU A 248 8.21 -17.42 -13.87
N GLY A 249 7.57 -16.81 -14.87
CA GLY A 249 6.20 -16.32 -14.74
C GLY A 249 5.19 -17.40 -14.29
N ASN A 250 5.42 -18.65 -14.71
CA ASN A 250 4.57 -19.80 -14.33
C ASN A 250 4.72 -20.22 -12.85
N ASP A 251 5.81 -19.81 -12.19
CA ASP A 251 6.03 -20.08 -10.76
C ASP A 251 5.29 -19.06 -9.87
N VAL A 252 4.88 -17.94 -10.46
CA VAL A 252 4.17 -16.86 -9.75
C VAL A 252 2.68 -17.14 -9.76
N ARG A 253 2.09 -17.31 -8.58
CA ARG A 253 0.64 -17.44 -8.44
C ARG A 253 -0.06 -16.11 -8.75
N TYR A 254 0.41 -15.03 -8.14
CA TYR A 254 -0.11 -13.69 -8.39
C TYR A 254 0.97 -12.60 -8.33
N LEU A 255 0.90 -11.65 -9.25
CA LEU A 255 1.43 -10.30 -9.09
C LEU A 255 0.45 -9.49 -8.22
N VAL A 256 0.96 -8.88 -7.16
CA VAL A 256 0.25 -7.93 -6.29
C VAL A 256 0.81 -6.53 -6.58
N PRO A 257 0.28 -5.82 -7.60
CA PRO A 257 0.84 -4.54 -8.01
C PRO A 257 0.20 -3.38 -7.23
N HIS A 258 0.97 -2.33 -7.03
CA HIS A 258 0.39 -1.03 -6.67
C HIS A 258 -0.66 -0.59 -7.68
N GLN A 259 -1.83 -0.20 -7.20
CA GLN A 259 -3.02 0.14 -7.98
C GLN A 259 -3.02 1.62 -8.39
N ALA A 260 -2.02 2.07 -9.16
CA ALA A 260 -1.91 3.45 -9.62
C ALA A 260 -2.64 3.73 -10.93
N ASN A 261 -2.50 2.80 -11.88
CA ASN A 261 -3.01 2.91 -13.24
C ASN A 261 -2.96 1.53 -13.90
N LEU A 262 -4.06 1.11 -14.50
CA LEU A 262 -4.16 -0.23 -15.13
C LEU A 262 -3.05 -0.46 -16.19
N ARG A 263 -2.66 0.58 -16.94
CA ARG A 263 -1.61 0.48 -17.97
C ARG A 263 -0.21 0.23 -17.37
N ILE A 264 0.05 0.70 -16.14
CA ILE A 264 1.31 0.41 -15.42
C ILE A 264 1.27 -1.05 -14.94
N ILE A 265 0.15 -1.48 -14.39
CA ILE A 265 -0.08 -2.87 -13.96
C ILE A 265 0.15 -3.83 -15.13
N ASP A 266 -0.48 -3.58 -16.28
CA ASP A 266 -0.33 -4.40 -17.49
C ASP A 266 1.12 -4.44 -18.02
N ALA A 267 1.84 -3.33 -17.93
CA ALA A 267 3.24 -3.27 -18.34
C ALA A 267 4.13 -4.13 -17.44
N THR A 268 3.87 -4.12 -16.13
CA THR A 268 4.57 -4.97 -15.15
C THR A 268 4.29 -6.45 -15.40
N ALA A 269 3.03 -6.82 -15.57
CA ALA A 269 2.63 -8.20 -15.88
C ALA A 269 3.31 -8.72 -17.16
N ARG A 270 3.28 -7.93 -18.24
CA ARG A 270 3.98 -8.28 -19.49
C ARG A 270 5.48 -8.45 -19.31
N ARG A 271 6.13 -7.62 -18.51
CA ARG A 271 7.58 -7.70 -18.25
C ARG A 271 7.96 -8.96 -17.47
N MET A 272 7.06 -9.45 -16.61
CA MET A 272 7.18 -10.70 -15.88
C MET A 272 6.79 -11.95 -16.72
N GLY A 273 6.18 -11.77 -17.88
CA GLY A 273 5.70 -12.89 -18.72
C GLY A 273 4.47 -13.60 -18.15
N ILE A 274 3.61 -12.89 -17.38
CA ILE A 274 2.40 -13.46 -16.77
C ILE A 274 1.12 -12.95 -17.43
N GLY A 275 0.06 -13.77 -17.35
CA GLY A 275 -1.27 -13.44 -17.85
C GLY A 275 -2.12 -12.61 -16.90
N PRO A 276 -3.23 -12.01 -17.40
CA PRO A 276 -4.09 -11.16 -16.58
C PRO A 276 -4.75 -11.91 -15.40
N GLU A 277 -4.94 -13.21 -15.51
CA GLU A 277 -5.50 -14.09 -14.45
C GLU A 277 -4.56 -14.23 -13.25
N GLN A 278 -3.27 -13.94 -13.43
CA GLN A 278 -2.25 -13.94 -12.39
C GLN A 278 -2.04 -12.55 -11.78
N VAL A 279 -2.90 -11.56 -12.06
CA VAL A 279 -2.73 -10.19 -11.59
C VAL A 279 -3.89 -9.80 -10.68
N MET A 280 -3.60 -9.36 -9.47
CA MET A 280 -4.61 -8.80 -8.57
C MET A 280 -4.94 -7.37 -8.99
N VAL A 281 -6.19 -7.11 -9.38
CA VAL A 281 -6.64 -5.80 -9.86
C VAL A 281 -7.94 -5.39 -9.17
N ASN A 282 -7.87 -4.36 -8.32
CA ASN A 282 -9.03 -3.78 -7.64
C ASN A 282 -9.16 -2.25 -7.85
N ILE A 283 -8.32 -1.68 -8.69
CA ILE A 283 -8.25 -0.24 -8.98
C ILE A 283 -9.60 0.36 -9.41
N ALA A 284 -10.43 -0.38 -10.13
CA ALA A 284 -11.74 0.09 -10.58
C ALA A 284 -12.65 0.50 -9.41
N ARG A 285 -12.55 -0.21 -8.27
CA ARG A 285 -13.39 -0.02 -7.09
C ARG A 285 -12.83 0.92 -6.04
N TYR A 286 -11.50 1.08 -5.97
CA TYR A 286 -10.86 1.79 -4.87
C TYR A 286 -10.00 2.96 -5.33
N GLY A 287 -9.67 3.02 -6.63
CA GLY A 287 -8.68 3.97 -7.13
C GLY A 287 -7.29 3.71 -6.56
N ASN A 288 -6.48 4.75 -6.52
CA ASN A 288 -5.16 4.71 -5.92
C ASN A 288 -5.25 5.08 -4.42
N THR A 289 -5.17 4.08 -3.56
CA THR A 289 -5.16 4.24 -2.09
C THR A 289 -3.74 4.28 -1.51
N THR A 290 -2.76 4.67 -2.30
CA THR A 290 -1.37 4.92 -1.93
C THR A 290 -0.71 3.70 -1.25
N ALA A 291 -0.32 3.79 0.04
CA ALA A 291 0.30 2.68 0.76
C ALA A 291 -0.67 1.53 1.05
N ALA A 292 -1.99 1.78 1.07
CA ALA A 292 -2.98 0.74 1.32
C ALA A 292 -3.23 -0.19 0.12
N THR A 293 -2.77 0.14 -1.09
CA THR A 293 -3.12 -0.63 -2.31
C THR A 293 -2.70 -2.10 -2.24
N LEU A 294 -1.50 -2.39 -1.76
CA LEU A 294 -0.99 -3.77 -1.68
C LEU A 294 -1.76 -4.62 -0.65
N PRO A 295 -1.91 -4.18 0.62
CA PRO A 295 -2.64 -4.97 1.59
C PRO A 295 -4.14 -5.07 1.29
N LEU A 296 -4.76 -4.10 0.61
CA LEU A 296 -6.13 -4.20 0.11
C LEU A 296 -6.27 -5.27 -0.99
N CYS A 297 -5.28 -5.40 -1.89
CA CYS A 297 -5.25 -6.50 -2.84
C CYS A 297 -5.13 -7.84 -2.12
N LEU A 298 -4.22 -7.98 -1.15
CA LEU A 298 -4.08 -9.22 -0.38
C LEU A 298 -5.40 -9.60 0.30
N GLY A 299 -6.11 -8.65 0.91
CA GLY A 299 -7.39 -8.91 1.54
C GLY A 299 -8.50 -9.33 0.56
N ASP A 300 -8.57 -8.70 -0.62
CA ASP A 300 -9.56 -9.05 -1.66
C ASP A 300 -9.33 -10.44 -2.28
N TRP A 301 -8.10 -10.94 -2.25
CA TRP A 301 -7.72 -12.24 -2.81
C TRP A 301 -7.46 -13.31 -1.76
N GLU A 302 -7.52 -12.99 -0.46
CA GLU A 302 -7.15 -13.88 0.66
C GLU A 302 -7.77 -15.28 0.53
N ASP A 303 -9.06 -15.37 0.20
CA ASP A 303 -9.77 -16.64 0.04
C ASP A 303 -9.27 -17.53 -1.12
N ARG A 304 -8.56 -16.94 -2.07
CA ARG A 304 -8.01 -17.63 -3.26
C ARG A 304 -6.56 -18.06 -3.06
N LEU A 305 -5.90 -17.57 -2.01
CA LEU A 305 -4.51 -17.87 -1.71
C LEU A 305 -4.39 -19.19 -0.96
N ARG A 306 -3.30 -19.91 -1.23
CA ARG A 306 -2.97 -21.21 -0.60
C ARG A 306 -1.56 -21.17 -0.06
N HIS A 307 -1.34 -21.93 1.01
CA HIS A 307 0.01 -22.13 1.56
C HIS A 307 0.99 -22.54 0.47
N GLY A 308 2.11 -21.83 0.37
CA GLY A 308 3.15 -22.06 -0.62
C GLY A 308 3.00 -21.28 -1.92
N ASP A 309 1.90 -20.53 -2.14
CA ASP A 309 1.74 -19.67 -3.32
C ASP A 309 2.83 -18.60 -3.38
N ASN A 310 3.50 -18.47 -4.53
CA ASN A 310 4.47 -17.41 -4.76
C ASN A 310 3.77 -16.14 -5.21
N LEU A 311 3.94 -15.07 -4.46
CA LEU A 311 3.43 -13.75 -4.77
C LEU A 311 4.59 -12.80 -5.06
N VAL A 312 4.45 -11.96 -6.07
CA VAL A 312 5.37 -10.83 -6.31
C VAL A 312 4.62 -9.54 -6.03
N LEU A 313 5.03 -8.85 -4.97
CA LEU A 313 4.52 -7.53 -4.65
C LEU A 313 5.38 -6.50 -5.38
N ALA A 314 4.77 -5.51 -6.04
CA ALA A 314 5.51 -4.47 -6.75
C ALA A 314 4.85 -3.11 -6.58
N ALA A 315 5.64 -2.07 -6.28
CA ALA A 315 5.14 -0.72 -6.08
C ALA A 315 6.07 0.35 -6.66
N PHE A 316 5.47 1.50 -6.99
CA PHE A 316 6.16 2.73 -7.38
C PHE A 316 5.42 3.93 -6.78
N GLY A 317 6.14 4.89 -6.21
CA GLY A 317 5.57 6.05 -5.54
C GLY A 317 6.39 7.32 -5.67
N GLY A 318 5.85 8.39 -5.08
CA GLY A 318 6.57 9.66 -4.97
C GLY A 318 7.90 9.52 -4.26
N GLY A 319 8.84 10.35 -4.67
CA GLY A 319 10.20 10.36 -4.15
C GLY A 319 11.24 10.57 -5.28
N PHE A 320 11.44 9.77 -6.32
CA PHE A 320 10.69 8.52 -6.49
C PHE A 320 11.17 7.39 -5.59
N THR A 321 10.24 6.50 -5.23
CA THR A 321 10.52 5.26 -4.53
C THR A 321 9.90 4.09 -5.28
N TRP A 322 10.57 2.95 -5.38
CA TRP A 322 10.00 1.76 -5.99
C TRP A 322 10.67 0.48 -5.49
N GLY A 323 10.07 -0.64 -5.78
CA GLY A 323 10.63 -1.93 -5.45
C GLY A 323 9.70 -3.08 -5.75
N ALA A 324 10.21 -4.27 -5.50
CA ALA A 324 9.45 -5.50 -5.53
C ALA A 324 9.90 -6.45 -4.42
N SER A 325 9.01 -7.38 -4.05
CA SER A 325 9.28 -8.40 -3.05
C SER A 325 8.71 -9.74 -3.49
N TRP A 326 9.45 -10.81 -3.22
CA TRP A 326 8.95 -12.18 -3.30
C TRP A 326 8.43 -12.61 -1.93
N LEU A 327 7.13 -12.83 -1.85
CA LEU A 327 6.44 -13.35 -0.68
C LEU A 327 5.89 -14.75 -1.00
N LYS A 328 6.25 -15.73 -0.18
CA LYS A 328 5.63 -17.06 -0.25
C LYS A 328 4.54 -17.13 0.82
N TRP A 329 3.31 -17.35 0.37
CA TRP A 329 2.13 -17.28 1.25
C TRP A 329 2.14 -18.41 2.29
N SER A 330 1.67 -18.15 3.52
CA SER A 330 1.89 -19.00 4.67
C SER A 330 0.67 -19.77 5.18
N TYR A 331 -0.52 -19.53 4.63
CA TYR A 331 -1.75 -20.21 5.08
C TYR A 331 -2.75 -20.39 3.94
N ASP A 332 -3.72 -21.27 4.14
CA ASP A 332 -4.84 -21.42 3.23
C ASP A 332 -5.91 -20.39 3.55
N GLY A 333 -6.34 -19.63 2.56
CA GLY A 333 -7.51 -18.77 2.70
C GLY A 333 -8.73 -19.60 3.11
N THR A 334 -9.60 -19.03 3.93
CA THR A 334 -10.75 -19.70 4.52
C THR A 334 -11.84 -20.05 3.49
N GLY A 335 -11.46 -20.47 2.30
CA GLY A 335 -12.33 -20.72 1.16
C GLY A 335 -13.70 -21.26 1.53
N GLN A 336 -14.66 -20.37 1.69
CA GLN A 336 -16.05 -20.72 1.44
C GLN A 336 -16.18 -20.72 -0.09
N GLY A 337 -15.93 -21.93 -0.66
CA GLY A 337 -16.14 -22.14 -2.07
C GLY A 337 -17.58 -21.84 -2.42
N THR A 338 -17.76 -20.97 -3.41
CA THR A 338 -19.00 -20.84 -4.18
C THR A 338 -18.98 -21.84 -5.30
#